data_d0ae4838564489fcfed15a7214ba8694
#
_entry.id   d0ae4838564489fcfed15a7214ba8694
#
_cell.length_a   1.000
_cell.length_b   1.000
_cell.length_c   1.000
_cell.angle_alpha   90.00
_cell.angle_beta   90.00
_cell.angle_gamma   90.00
#
_symmetry.space_group_name_H-M   'P 1'
#
loop_
_entity.id
_entity.type
_entity.pdbx_description
1 polymer ?
#
loop_
_entity_poly.entity_id
_entity_poly.type
_entity_poly.pdbx_seq_one_letter_code
_entity_poly.pdbx_strand_id
1 'polypeptide(L)'
;MMLLNQREKDILKKTIEDFISWGSPISSQHLHKKYFNQLSSATIRNSLANLEKIGMLKSIHRSSGKIPTDNGYRYYVDTLIAESSKTIQEYDNIAEKLSEASDSLEDLLQATAYMLGKISRLFGIVVISKHQKNILNEIELIHLSSDRIMLVLGMNSGFIRSIVLNLEVTIDDSLLRLINQGLKDRLLGLSLNEIQESIKERLKESDYFDHEIVQILVQDPSKHFIVAAEKLVYTSSFYQLLDYPEFHEINKLKTLMSFFHNKSMDEYLNKNFSGNNNIIIGKEIGDSNFNNCSIVSKPFENHNINGQMLVLGPKRLPYKDIKTILTNFTEIINNVI
;
A
#
# COMPACT_ATOMS: atom_id res chain seq x y z
N MET A 1 -12.13 11.50 -27.44
CA MET A 1 -10.68 11.19 -27.33
C MET A 1 -10.07 11.49 -28.70
N MET A 2 -9.20 12.52 -28.83
CA MET A 2 -8.54 12.81 -30.11
C MET A 2 -7.58 11.66 -30.45
N LEU A 3 -7.77 11.07 -31.63
CA LEU A 3 -6.93 9.98 -32.11
C LEU A 3 -5.59 10.55 -32.59
N LEU A 4 -4.52 10.31 -31.81
CA LEU A 4 -3.15 10.57 -32.26
C LEU A 4 -2.81 9.64 -33.44
N ASN A 5 -2.15 10.17 -34.46
CA ASN A 5 -1.58 9.34 -35.50
C ASN A 5 -0.36 8.57 -34.97
N GLN A 6 0.08 7.52 -35.68
CA GLN A 6 1.15 6.64 -35.20
C GLN A 6 2.45 7.39 -34.94
N ARG A 7 2.83 8.32 -35.79
CA ARG A 7 4.04 9.14 -35.61
C ARG A 7 3.98 9.99 -34.32
N GLU A 8 2.82 10.60 -34.03
CA GLU A 8 2.64 11.37 -32.81
C GLU A 8 2.69 10.50 -31.55
N LYS A 9 2.13 9.29 -31.61
CA LYS A 9 2.26 8.28 -30.54
C LYS A 9 3.71 7.94 -30.27
N ASP A 10 4.50 7.65 -31.32
CA ASP A 10 5.89 7.29 -31.20
C ASP A 10 6.74 8.45 -30.66
N ILE A 11 6.52 9.66 -31.15
CA ILE A 11 7.20 10.88 -30.67
C ILE A 11 6.83 11.14 -29.21
N LEU A 12 5.56 11.06 -28.83
CA LEU A 12 5.11 11.23 -27.44
C LEU A 12 5.75 10.19 -26.53
N LYS A 13 5.71 8.91 -26.93
CA LYS A 13 6.32 7.80 -26.19
C LYS A 13 7.80 8.06 -25.92
N LYS A 14 8.59 8.36 -26.95
CA LYS A 14 10.03 8.62 -26.82
C LYS A 14 10.33 9.89 -26.01
N THR A 15 9.48 10.92 -26.13
CA THR A 15 9.61 12.14 -25.31
C THR A 15 9.41 11.81 -23.82
N ILE A 16 8.42 10.99 -23.48
CA ILE A 16 8.13 10.63 -22.09
C ILE A 16 9.21 9.69 -21.53
N GLU A 17 9.63 8.67 -22.29
CA GLU A 17 10.67 7.74 -21.87
C GLU A 17 12.00 8.45 -21.57
N ASP A 18 12.42 9.38 -22.44
CA ASP A 18 13.65 10.15 -22.22
C ASP A 18 13.50 11.16 -21.06
N PHE A 19 12.31 11.78 -20.91
CA PHE A 19 12.07 12.67 -19.78
C PHE A 19 12.07 11.92 -18.42
N ILE A 20 11.52 10.72 -18.37
CA ILE A 20 11.59 9.84 -17.20
C ILE A 20 13.05 9.59 -16.81
N SER A 21 13.89 9.27 -17.81
CA SER A 21 15.29 8.90 -17.58
C SER A 21 16.17 10.10 -17.18
N TRP A 22 15.91 11.29 -17.75
CA TRP A 22 16.83 12.44 -17.60
C TRP A 22 16.31 13.56 -16.70
N GLY A 23 14.99 13.66 -16.53
CA GLY A 23 14.37 14.76 -15.76
C GLY A 23 14.49 16.14 -16.42
N SER A 24 14.97 16.24 -17.66
CA SER A 24 15.19 17.48 -18.39
C SER A 24 14.35 17.58 -19.66
N PRO A 25 13.93 18.81 -20.10
CA PRO A 25 13.09 19.00 -21.28
C PRO A 25 13.69 18.41 -22.55
N ILE A 26 12.87 17.73 -23.35
CA ILE A 26 13.29 16.99 -24.54
C ILE A 26 13.11 17.86 -25.78
N SER A 27 14.19 18.04 -26.56
CA SER A 27 14.17 18.85 -27.78
C SER A 27 13.89 18.01 -29.03
N SER A 28 13.35 18.66 -30.08
CA SER A 28 13.17 18.01 -31.39
C SER A 28 14.47 17.53 -32.00
N GLN A 29 15.58 18.25 -31.78
CA GLN A 29 16.89 17.88 -32.27
C GLN A 29 17.42 16.60 -31.59
N HIS A 30 17.16 16.46 -30.27
CA HIS A 30 17.51 15.25 -29.55
C HIS A 30 16.75 14.03 -30.10
N LEU A 31 15.41 14.14 -30.25
CA LEU A 31 14.56 13.06 -30.78
C LEU A 31 14.96 12.69 -32.22
N HIS A 32 15.29 13.68 -33.05
CA HIS A 32 15.79 13.44 -34.41
C HIS A 32 17.06 12.62 -34.40
N LYS A 33 18.06 13.03 -33.64
CA LYS A 33 19.37 12.34 -33.61
C LYS A 33 19.29 10.93 -33.03
N LYS A 34 18.44 10.71 -32.04
CA LYS A 34 18.43 9.45 -31.27
C LYS A 34 17.46 8.40 -31.85
N TYR A 35 16.29 8.83 -32.34
CA TYR A 35 15.22 7.89 -32.69
C TYR A 35 14.63 8.07 -34.10
N PHE A 36 14.64 9.28 -34.65
CA PHE A 36 13.87 9.60 -35.86
C PHE A 36 14.75 10.29 -36.91
N ASN A 37 15.90 9.72 -37.20
CA ASN A 37 16.84 10.25 -38.19
C ASN A 37 16.26 10.30 -39.62
N GLN A 38 15.23 9.49 -39.92
CA GLN A 38 14.50 9.47 -41.19
C GLN A 38 13.49 10.63 -41.32
N LEU A 39 13.14 11.32 -40.24
CA LEU A 39 12.24 12.47 -40.25
C LEU A 39 13.03 13.79 -40.21
N SER A 40 12.55 14.84 -40.83
CA SER A 40 13.18 16.15 -40.64
C SER A 40 12.96 16.68 -39.20
N SER A 41 13.93 17.44 -38.68
CA SER A 41 13.78 18.13 -37.37
C SER A 41 12.56 19.08 -37.34
N ALA A 42 12.18 19.64 -38.48
CA ALA A 42 10.99 20.46 -38.62
C ALA A 42 9.71 19.63 -38.46
N THR A 43 9.66 18.42 -39.02
CA THR A 43 8.53 17.49 -38.89
C THR A 43 8.33 17.11 -37.43
N ILE A 44 9.43 16.77 -36.71
CA ILE A 44 9.36 16.42 -35.29
C ILE A 44 8.89 17.62 -34.46
N ARG A 45 9.41 18.83 -34.77
CA ARG A 45 8.99 20.07 -34.09
C ARG A 45 7.49 20.33 -34.26
N ASN A 46 6.93 20.14 -35.48
CA ASN A 46 5.50 20.29 -35.73
C ASN A 46 4.67 19.28 -34.95
N SER A 47 5.10 18.03 -34.88
CA SER A 47 4.43 16.99 -34.05
C SER A 47 4.48 17.34 -32.56
N LEU A 48 5.61 17.81 -32.04
CA LEU A 48 5.72 18.28 -30.66
C LEU A 48 4.84 19.49 -30.37
N ALA A 49 4.72 20.43 -31.34
CA ALA A 49 3.82 21.59 -31.22
C ALA A 49 2.34 21.15 -31.21
N ASN A 50 1.96 20.16 -32.02
CA ASN A 50 0.63 19.60 -32.01
C ASN A 50 0.31 18.87 -30.69
N LEU A 51 1.24 18.06 -30.18
CA LEU A 51 1.12 17.39 -28.88
C LEU A 51 1.00 18.40 -27.73
N GLU A 52 1.66 19.54 -27.83
CA GLU A 52 1.49 20.65 -26.87
C GLU A 52 0.11 21.30 -26.99
N LYS A 53 -0.36 21.58 -28.20
CA LYS A 53 -1.67 22.19 -28.47
C LYS A 53 -2.81 21.35 -27.90
N ILE A 54 -2.70 20.02 -27.97
CA ILE A 54 -3.71 19.10 -27.41
C ILE A 54 -3.47 18.76 -25.92
N GLY A 55 -2.48 19.41 -25.27
CA GLY A 55 -2.26 19.31 -23.85
C GLY A 55 -1.54 18.03 -23.36
N MET A 56 -0.90 17.28 -24.26
CA MET A 56 -0.08 16.11 -23.88
C MET A 56 1.32 16.50 -23.40
N LEU A 57 1.86 17.58 -23.96
CA LEU A 57 3.16 18.14 -23.61
C LEU A 57 2.99 19.61 -23.22
N LYS A 58 4.01 20.18 -22.60
CA LYS A 58 4.12 21.63 -22.32
C LYS A 58 5.56 22.10 -22.45
N SER A 59 5.77 23.40 -22.68
CA SER A 59 7.08 24.07 -22.61
C SER A 59 7.23 24.75 -21.26
N ILE A 60 8.43 24.76 -20.69
CA ILE A 60 8.76 25.57 -19.51
C ILE A 60 9.02 27.02 -19.98
N HIS A 61 9.81 27.18 -21.07
CA HIS A 61 10.10 28.45 -21.71
C HIS A 61 10.02 28.29 -23.23
N ARG A 62 9.87 29.42 -23.97
CA ARG A 62 9.72 29.40 -25.43
C ARG A 62 10.80 28.68 -26.22
N SER A 63 12.04 28.67 -25.70
CA SER A 63 13.22 28.00 -26.31
C SER A 63 13.56 26.65 -25.66
N SER A 64 12.84 26.24 -24.61
CA SER A 64 13.08 24.97 -23.95
C SER A 64 12.46 23.82 -24.73
N GLY A 65 12.98 22.60 -24.51
CA GLY A 65 12.33 21.38 -24.98
C GLY A 65 10.93 21.18 -24.37
N LYS A 66 10.32 20.06 -24.64
CA LYS A 66 9.00 19.68 -24.14
C LYS A 66 9.10 18.76 -22.93
N ILE A 67 8.16 18.94 -22.01
CA ILE A 67 7.95 18.05 -20.87
C ILE A 67 6.53 17.50 -20.87
N PRO A 68 6.29 16.28 -20.35
CA PRO A 68 4.97 15.69 -20.26
C PRO A 68 4.05 16.45 -19.29
N THR A 69 2.77 16.52 -19.64
CA THR A 69 1.69 16.91 -18.71
C THR A 69 1.11 15.68 -18.02
N ASP A 70 0.20 15.88 -17.05
CA ASP A 70 -0.52 14.75 -16.42
C ASP A 70 -1.32 13.96 -17.49
N ASN A 71 -1.96 14.64 -18.46
CA ASN A 71 -2.64 13.99 -19.57
C ASN A 71 -1.69 13.19 -20.47
N GLY A 72 -0.47 13.71 -20.71
CA GLY A 72 0.57 13.01 -21.46
C GLY A 72 1.02 11.73 -20.76
N TYR A 73 1.28 11.80 -19.45
CA TYR A 73 1.61 10.62 -18.65
C TYR A 73 0.45 9.62 -18.61
N ARG A 74 -0.80 10.08 -18.42
CA ARG A 74 -1.98 9.22 -18.42
C ARG A 74 -2.12 8.48 -19.76
N TYR A 75 -2.04 9.19 -20.87
CA TYR A 75 -2.08 8.55 -22.18
C TYR A 75 -0.96 7.55 -22.40
N TYR A 76 0.27 7.87 -21.94
CA TYR A 76 1.42 6.98 -22.02
C TYR A 76 1.18 5.69 -21.22
N VAL A 77 0.71 5.81 -19.99
CA VAL A 77 0.46 4.66 -19.10
C VAL A 77 -0.64 3.76 -19.64
N ASP A 78 -1.73 4.35 -20.15
CA ASP A 78 -2.92 3.59 -20.56
C ASP A 78 -2.73 2.94 -21.95
N THR A 79 -1.91 3.52 -22.83
CA THR A 79 -1.87 3.11 -24.25
C THR A 79 -0.50 2.75 -24.79
N LEU A 80 0.59 3.29 -24.23
CA LEU A 80 1.92 3.21 -24.84
C LEU A 80 2.87 2.29 -24.06
N ILE A 81 2.58 1.94 -22.81
CA ILE A 81 3.35 0.96 -22.05
C ILE A 81 2.95 -0.44 -22.50
N ALA A 82 3.87 -1.14 -23.15
CA ALA A 82 3.69 -2.56 -23.40
C ALA A 82 3.81 -3.34 -22.09
N GLU A 83 2.98 -4.34 -21.88
CA GLU A 83 3.16 -5.31 -20.80
C GLU A 83 4.53 -5.98 -20.98
N SER A 84 5.34 -6.03 -19.94
CA SER A 84 6.61 -6.73 -19.97
C SER A 84 6.61 -7.85 -18.94
N SER A 85 6.87 -9.04 -19.43
CA SER A 85 7.15 -10.25 -18.66
C SER A 85 8.67 -10.44 -18.49
N LYS A 86 9.41 -9.45 -18.01
CA LYS A 86 10.80 -9.69 -17.63
C LYS A 86 10.86 -10.07 -16.16
N THR A 87 11.06 -11.33 -15.88
CA THR A 87 11.55 -11.81 -14.60
C THR A 87 12.98 -11.27 -14.43
N ILE A 88 13.22 -10.47 -13.42
CA ILE A 88 14.57 -10.00 -13.10
C ILE A 88 15.17 -11.08 -12.20
N GLN A 89 16.32 -11.65 -12.59
CA GLN A 89 17.03 -12.71 -11.85
C GLN A 89 17.43 -12.36 -10.41
N GLU A 90 17.31 -11.08 -10.04
CA GLU A 90 17.60 -10.61 -8.65
C GLU A 90 16.51 -10.99 -7.63
N TYR A 91 15.36 -11.55 -8.07
CA TYR A 91 14.22 -11.79 -7.16
C TYR A 91 14.32 -13.10 -6.37
N ASP A 92 15.09 -14.10 -6.80
CA ASP A 92 15.26 -15.36 -6.05
C ASP A 92 15.86 -15.11 -4.65
N ASN A 93 16.81 -14.17 -4.56
CA ASN A 93 17.40 -13.73 -3.30
C ASN A 93 16.44 -12.93 -2.40
N ILE A 94 15.35 -12.39 -2.95
CA ILE A 94 14.39 -11.58 -2.19
C ILE A 94 13.42 -12.48 -1.43
N ALA A 95 12.92 -13.53 -2.09
CA ALA A 95 12.02 -14.49 -1.45
C ALA A 95 12.70 -15.16 -0.24
N GLU A 96 13.95 -15.57 -0.39
CA GLU A 96 14.77 -16.16 0.69
C GLU A 96 14.94 -15.16 1.85
N LYS A 97 15.36 -13.92 1.55
CA LYS A 97 15.53 -12.87 2.57
C LYS A 97 14.24 -12.46 3.27
N LEU A 98 13.10 -12.45 2.58
CA LEU A 98 11.81 -12.18 3.19
C LEU A 98 11.39 -13.33 4.11
N SER A 99 11.63 -14.57 3.71
CA SER A 99 11.36 -15.76 4.53
C SER A 99 12.26 -15.83 5.76
N GLU A 100 13.54 -15.49 5.64
CA GLU A 100 14.51 -15.50 6.75
C GLU A 100 14.31 -14.34 7.75
N ALA A 101 13.82 -13.18 7.27
CA ALA A 101 13.68 -11.97 8.07
C ALA A 101 12.37 -11.90 8.87
N SER A 102 11.48 -12.91 8.77
CA SER A 102 10.13 -12.81 9.31
C SER A 102 9.83 -13.86 10.36
N ASP A 103 9.95 -13.46 11.64
CA ASP A 103 9.43 -14.25 12.77
C ASP A 103 7.91 -14.06 12.94
N SER A 104 7.34 -13.05 12.31
CA SER A 104 5.91 -12.71 12.34
C SER A 104 5.42 -12.16 11.00
N LEU A 105 4.11 -12.16 10.81
CA LEU A 105 3.49 -11.52 9.65
C LEU A 105 3.83 -10.03 9.56
N GLU A 106 3.88 -9.33 10.69
CA GLU A 106 4.20 -7.90 10.75
C GLU A 106 5.63 -7.64 10.28
N ASP A 107 6.60 -8.47 10.70
CA ASP A 107 7.99 -8.38 10.25
C ASP A 107 8.11 -8.63 8.75
N LEU A 108 7.39 -9.62 8.22
CA LEU A 108 7.34 -9.92 6.79
C LEU A 108 6.84 -8.71 5.97
N LEU A 109 5.76 -8.08 6.42
CA LEU A 109 5.17 -6.94 5.71
C LEU A 109 6.05 -5.69 5.81
N GLN A 110 6.66 -5.45 6.96
CA GLN A 110 7.63 -4.37 7.14
C GLN A 110 8.87 -4.59 6.27
N ALA A 111 9.41 -5.81 6.23
CA ALA A 111 10.54 -6.18 5.37
C ALA A 111 10.18 -6.01 3.89
N THR A 112 8.96 -6.40 3.51
CA THR A 112 8.45 -6.22 2.13
C THR A 112 8.40 -4.75 1.74
N ALA A 113 7.84 -3.88 2.57
CA ALA A 113 7.81 -2.45 2.30
C ALA A 113 9.22 -1.87 2.16
N TYR A 114 10.13 -2.26 3.06
CA TYR A 114 11.53 -1.83 3.03
C TYR A 114 12.23 -2.26 1.73
N MET A 115 12.12 -3.54 1.35
CA MET A 115 12.75 -4.06 0.13
C MET A 115 12.15 -3.47 -1.14
N LEU A 116 10.82 -3.28 -1.17
CA LEU A 116 10.14 -2.60 -2.26
C LEU A 116 10.69 -1.18 -2.47
N GLY A 117 10.85 -0.41 -1.39
CA GLY A 117 11.45 0.91 -1.45
C GLY A 117 12.90 0.89 -1.92
N LYS A 118 13.71 -0.03 -1.43
CA LYS A 118 15.13 -0.18 -1.78
C LYS A 118 15.34 -0.53 -3.26
N ILE A 119 14.57 -1.48 -3.80
CA ILE A 119 14.71 -1.96 -5.17
C ILE A 119 14.14 -0.96 -6.17
N SER A 120 12.98 -0.38 -5.87
CA SER A 120 12.38 0.65 -6.72
C SER A 120 13.13 1.99 -6.66
N ARG A 121 13.95 2.22 -5.63
CA ARG A 121 14.55 3.51 -5.24
C ARG A 121 13.51 4.60 -5.02
N LEU A 122 12.34 4.22 -4.54
CA LEU A 122 11.17 5.07 -4.30
C LEU A 122 10.62 4.79 -2.92
N PHE A 123 9.51 5.42 -2.57
CA PHE A 123 8.84 5.15 -1.30
C PHE A 123 7.90 3.96 -1.44
N GLY A 124 8.29 2.83 -0.85
CA GLY A 124 7.51 1.59 -0.85
C GLY A 124 6.52 1.55 0.31
N ILE A 125 5.32 1.06 0.05
CA ILE A 125 4.22 1.00 1.00
C ILE A 125 3.52 -0.34 0.82
N VAL A 126 3.23 -1.01 1.93
CA VAL A 126 2.38 -2.20 1.98
C VAL A 126 1.20 -1.91 2.88
N VAL A 127 0.00 -2.11 2.38
CA VAL A 127 -1.25 -1.87 3.11
C VAL A 127 -2.06 -3.14 3.16
N ILE A 128 -2.52 -3.50 4.35
CA ILE A 128 -3.44 -4.62 4.54
C ILE A 128 -4.81 -4.07 4.88
N SER A 129 -5.82 -4.57 4.16
CA SER A 129 -7.22 -4.30 4.49
C SER A 129 -7.71 -5.28 5.54
N LYS A 130 -8.13 -4.77 6.69
CA LYS A 130 -8.73 -5.57 7.76
C LYS A 130 -10.15 -6.08 7.45
N HIS A 131 -10.57 -6.10 6.18
CA HIS A 131 -11.89 -6.64 5.78
C HIS A 131 -11.97 -8.16 5.79
N GLN A 132 -10.94 -8.86 6.21
CA GLN A 132 -11.09 -10.29 6.45
C GLN A 132 -11.94 -10.50 7.70
N LYS A 133 -12.76 -11.53 7.64
CA LYS A 133 -13.38 -12.13 8.81
C LYS A 133 -12.25 -12.47 9.77
N ASN A 134 -11.91 -11.55 10.70
CA ASN A 134 -10.96 -11.83 11.77
C ASN A 134 -11.56 -12.94 12.62
N ILE A 135 -11.36 -14.19 12.18
CA ILE A 135 -11.83 -15.38 12.87
C ILE A 135 -10.90 -15.62 14.04
N LEU A 136 -11.47 -15.68 15.23
CA LEU A 136 -10.74 -15.96 16.45
C LEU A 136 -10.24 -17.42 16.42
N ASN A 137 -8.93 -17.60 16.37
CA ASN A 137 -8.29 -18.91 16.33
C ASN A 137 -7.71 -19.31 17.69
N GLU A 138 -7.40 -18.32 18.51
CA GLU A 138 -6.86 -18.52 19.86
C GLU A 138 -7.34 -17.44 20.81
N ILE A 139 -7.67 -17.79 22.03
CA ILE A 139 -8.01 -16.89 23.14
C ILE A 139 -7.38 -17.40 24.42
N GLU A 140 -6.65 -16.51 25.12
CA GLU A 140 -5.98 -16.85 26.38
C GLU A 140 -6.15 -15.73 27.40
N LEU A 141 -6.40 -16.13 28.65
CA LEU A 141 -6.37 -15.27 29.83
C LEU A 141 -5.09 -15.58 30.62
N ILE A 142 -4.22 -14.60 30.78
CA ILE A 142 -2.92 -14.72 31.43
C ILE A 142 -2.90 -13.85 32.67
N HIS A 143 -2.59 -14.45 33.84
CA HIS A 143 -2.46 -13.75 35.10
C HIS A 143 -1.22 -12.85 35.11
N LEU A 144 -1.37 -11.54 35.28
CA LEU A 144 -0.25 -10.58 35.37
C LEU A 144 0.03 -10.17 36.82
N SER A 145 -1.03 -9.94 37.62
CA SER A 145 -0.96 -9.64 39.06
C SER A 145 -2.32 -9.98 39.67
N SER A 146 -2.44 -9.83 40.99
CA SER A 146 -3.67 -10.15 41.74
C SER A 146 -4.94 -9.53 41.20
N ASP A 147 -4.82 -8.38 40.54
CA ASP A 147 -5.91 -7.50 40.04
C ASP A 147 -5.83 -7.24 38.53
N ARG A 148 -4.90 -7.91 37.80
CA ARG A 148 -4.69 -7.67 36.37
C ARG A 148 -4.55 -8.97 35.58
N ILE A 149 -5.36 -9.07 34.54
CA ILE A 149 -5.37 -10.19 33.61
C ILE A 149 -5.08 -9.66 32.20
N MET A 150 -4.23 -10.36 31.47
CA MET A 150 -4.04 -10.08 30.03
C MET A 150 -4.92 -11.04 29.21
N LEU A 151 -5.83 -10.49 28.44
CA LEU A 151 -6.58 -11.19 27.40
C LEU A 151 -5.75 -11.17 26.11
N VAL A 152 -5.41 -12.33 25.59
CA VAL A 152 -4.70 -12.51 24.30
C VAL A 152 -5.68 -13.10 23.29
N LEU A 153 -5.78 -12.47 22.13
CA LEU A 153 -6.62 -12.90 21.01
C LEU A 153 -5.72 -13.17 19.81
N GLY A 154 -5.69 -14.40 19.32
CA GLY A 154 -5.00 -14.81 18.09
C GLY A 154 -5.99 -15.00 16.96
N MET A 155 -5.75 -14.38 15.80
CA MET A 155 -6.60 -14.44 14.62
C MET A 155 -6.05 -15.46 13.61
N ASN A 156 -6.93 -16.03 12.80
CA ASN A 156 -6.54 -16.89 11.68
C ASN A 156 -5.64 -16.19 10.64
N SER A 157 -5.65 -14.84 10.62
CA SER A 157 -4.76 -14.02 9.80
C SER A 157 -3.32 -13.90 10.33
N GLY A 158 -3.01 -14.53 11.48
CA GLY A 158 -1.70 -14.40 12.15
C GLY A 158 -1.56 -13.18 13.07
N PHE A 159 -2.57 -12.28 13.12
CA PHE A 159 -2.55 -11.15 14.04
C PHE A 159 -2.83 -11.59 15.47
N ILE A 160 -2.02 -11.09 16.41
CA ILE A 160 -2.19 -11.27 17.85
C ILE A 160 -2.52 -9.92 18.47
N ARG A 161 -3.49 -9.91 19.36
CA ARG A 161 -3.86 -8.74 20.13
C ARG A 161 -3.84 -9.07 21.61
N SER A 162 -3.27 -8.22 22.43
CA SER A 162 -3.30 -8.31 23.88
C SER A 162 -3.99 -7.10 24.51
N ILE A 163 -4.80 -7.33 25.55
CA ILE A 163 -5.56 -6.32 26.26
C ILE A 163 -5.41 -6.59 27.74
N VAL A 164 -5.06 -5.58 28.53
CA VAL A 164 -5.01 -5.70 29.98
C VAL A 164 -6.37 -5.37 30.56
N LEU A 165 -6.98 -6.30 31.28
CA LEU A 165 -8.19 -6.12 32.07
C LEU A 165 -7.77 -5.85 33.51
N ASN A 166 -8.27 -4.78 34.10
CA ASN A 166 -8.09 -4.45 35.52
C ASN A 166 -9.33 -4.93 36.28
N LEU A 167 -9.15 -5.67 37.33
CA LEU A 167 -10.19 -6.27 38.15
C LEU A 167 -10.28 -5.57 39.50
N GLU A 168 -11.50 -5.50 40.07
CA GLU A 168 -11.71 -5.04 41.41
C GLU A 168 -11.54 -6.19 42.43
N VAL A 169 -11.76 -7.44 41.98
CA VAL A 169 -11.69 -8.64 42.80
C VAL A 169 -10.55 -9.55 42.31
N THR A 170 -9.79 -10.11 43.26
CA THR A 170 -8.75 -11.08 42.94
C THR A 170 -9.35 -12.39 42.45
N ILE A 171 -8.73 -13.00 41.43
CA ILE A 171 -9.15 -14.27 40.86
C ILE A 171 -8.11 -15.36 41.17
N ASP A 172 -8.58 -16.52 41.51
CA ASP A 172 -7.70 -17.71 41.65
C ASP A 172 -7.46 -18.38 40.27
N ASP A 173 -6.35 -19.13 40.21
CA ASP A 173 -5.94 -19.81 38.95
C ASP A 173 -6.90 -20.89 38.49
N SER A 174 -7.69 -21.50 39.38
CA SER A 174 -8.66 -22.53 38.97
C SER A 174 -9.85 -21.94 38.28
N LEU A 175 -10.38 -20.85 38.80
CA LEU A 175 -11.47 -20.10 38.19
C LEU A 175 -11.02 -19.43 36.89
N LEU A 176 -9.80 -18.88 36.85
CA LEU A 176 -9.25 -18.31 35.64
C LEU A 176 -9.18 -19.35 34.50
N ARG A 177 -8.70 -20.57 34.80
CA ARG A 177 -8.68 -21.67 33.82
C ARG A 177 -10.07 -22.08 33.36
N LEU A 178 -11.04 -22.13 34.27
CA LEU A 178 -12.44 -22.45 33.93
C LEU A 178 -13.04 -21.42 32.96
N ILE A 179 -12.87 -20.13 33.26
CA ILE A 179 -13.34 -19.06 32.38
C ILE A 179 -12.62 -19.11 31.02
N ASN A 180 -11.30 -19.30 31.03
CA ASN A 180 -10.51 -19.39 29.80
C ASN A 180 -10.99 -20.53 28.89
N GLN A 181 -11.20 -21.72 29.45
CA GLN A 181 -11.73 -22.85 28.69
C GLN A 181 -13.13 -22.55 28.16
N GLY A 182 -13.99 -21.98 28.98
CA GLY A 182 -15.36 -21.64 28.57
C GLY A 182 -15.42 -20.56 27.48
N LEU A 183 -14.48 -19.60 27.46
CA LEU A 183 -14.34 -18.65 26.35
C LEU A 183 -13.87 -19.36 25.09
N LYS A 184 -12.90 -20.28 25.18
CA LYS A 184 -12.44 -21.09 24.03
C LYS A 184 -13.59 -21.88 23.41
N ASP A 185 -14.34 -22.61 24.21
CA ASP A 185 -15.40 -23.48 23.75
C ASP A 185 -16.53 -22.73 23.02
N ARG A 186 -16.74 -21.46 23.36
CA ARG A 186 -17.89 -20.67 22.85
C ARG A 186 -17.53 -19.65 21.79
N LEU A 187 -16.27 -19.21 21.73
CA LEU A 187 -15.86 -18.08 20.89
C LEU A 187 -14.90 -18.45 19.77
N LEU A 188 -14.12 -19.55 19.89
CA LEU A 188 -13.22 -19.96 18.80
C LEU A 188 -14.00 -20.30 17.52
N GLY A 189 -13.40 -19.93 16.38
CA GLY A 189 -14.01 -20.12 15.06
C GLY A 189 -15.02 -19.04 14.66
N LEU A 190 -15.34 -18.11 15.55
CA LEU A 190 -16.22 -16.98 15.23
C LEU A 190 -15.42 -15.78 14.74
N SER A 191 -16.02 -14.97 13.88
CA SER A 191 -15.49 -13.66 13.57
C SER A 191 -15.69 -12.71 14.76
N LEU A 192 -14.80 -11.68 14.87
CA LEU A 192 -14.94 -10.69 15.94
C LEU A 192 -16.29 -9.95 15.91
N ASN A 193 -16.89 -9.76 14.72
CA ASN A 193 -18.24 -9.19 14.58
C ASN A 193 -19.28 -10.11 15.22
N GLU A 194 -19.25 -11.42 14.89
CA GLU A 194 -20.18 -12.40 15.46
C GLU A 194 -20.02 -12.49 16.99
N ILE A 195 -18.77 -12.36 17.49
CA ILE A 195 -18.53 -12.31 18.93
C ILE A 195 -19.16 -11.08 19.54
N GLN A 196 -18.94 -9.88 18.98
CA GLN A 196 -19.53 -8.64 19.50
C GLN A 196 -21.06 -8.73 19.59
N GLU A 197 -21.71 -9.29 18.58
CA GLU A 197 -23.17 -9.40 18.51
C GLU A 197 -23.74 -10.49 19.43
N SER A 198 -22.99 -11.58 19.67
CA SER A 198 -23.53 -12.77 20.31
C SER A 198 -22.88 -13.18 21.66
N ILE A 199 -21.82 -12.53 22.09
CA ILE A 199 -21.04 -12.94 23.28
C ILE A 199 -21.91 -13.05 24.54
N LYS A 200 -22.83 -12.13 24.75
CA LYS A 200 -23.74 -12.14 25.91
C LYS A 200 -24.62 -13.40 25.92
N GLU A 201 -25.24 -13.70 24.80
CA GLU A 201 -26.12 -14.87 24.69
C GLU A 201 -25.35 -16.18 24.80
N ARG A 202 -24.11 -16.22 24.31
CA ARG A 202 -23.25 -17.41 24.36
C ARG A 202 -22.72 -17.71 25.76
N LEU A 203 -22.50 -16.68 26.59
CA LEU A 203 -21.95 -16.85 27.94
C LEU A 203 -23.03 -16.87 29.03
N LYS A 204 -24.22 -16.41 28.75
CA LYS A 204 -25.33 -16.23 29.70
C LYS A 204 -25.65 -17.47 30.56
N GLU A 205 -25.52 -18.68 30.01
CA GLU A 205 -25.84 -19.93 30.69
C GLU A 205 -24.62 -20.58 31.38
N SER A 206 -23.48 -19.86 31.47
CA SER A 206 -22.29 -20.37 32.13
C SER A 206 -22.31 -20.07 33.62
N ASP A 207 -21.77 -20.96 34.44
CA ASP A 207 -21.65 -20.82 35.91
C ASP A 207 -20.77 -19.63 36.32
N TYR A 208 -19.97 -19.08 35.39
CA TYR A 208 -19.07 -17.95 35.57
C TYR A 208 -19.60 -16.66 34.93
N PHE A 209 -20.86 -16.64 34.46
CA PHE A 209 -21.40 -15.45 33.74
C PHE A 209 -21.32 -14.17 34.58
N ASP A 210 -21.64 -14.25 35.87
CA ASP A 210 -21.65 -13.09 36.77
C ASP A 210 -20.25 -12.70 37.25
N HIS A 211 -19.20 -13.44 36.84
CA HIS A 211 -17.85 -13.10 37.20
C HIS A 211 -17.37 -11.82 36.48
N GLU A 212 -16.61 -10.98 37.19
CA GLU A 212 -16.16 -9.66 36.73
C GLU A 212 -15.48 -9.69 35.36
N ILE A 213 -14.59 -10.65 35.09
CA ILE A 213 -13.93 -10.80 33.76
C ILE A 213 -14.95 -10.94 32.65
N VAL A 214 -15.97 -11.79 32.85
CA VAL A 214 -17.01 -12.03 31.84
C VAL A 214 -17.89 -10.81 31.68
N GLN A 215 -18.25 -10.14 32.79
CA GLN A 215 -19.04 -8.92 32.75
C GLN A 215 -18.31 -7.79 32.01
N ILE A 216 -17.00 -7.62 32.22
CA ILE A 216 -16.18 -6.65 31.47
C ILE A 216 -16.28 -6.92 29.95
N LEU A 217 -16.15 -8.19 29.54
CA LEU A 217 -16.18 -8.56 28.12
C LEU A 217 -17.57 -8.42 27.49
N VAL A 218 -18.63 -8.67 28.27
CA VAL A 218 -20.03 -8.65 27.81
C VAL A 218 -20.64 -7.24 27.83
N GLN A 219 -20.21 -6.37 28.73
CA GLN A 219 -20.74 -4.99 28.83
C GLN A 219 -20.29 -4.08 27.67
N ASP A 220 -19.06 -4.23 27.22
CA ASP A 220 -18.53 -3.47 26.08
C ASP A 220 -17.71 -4.38 25.15
N PRO A 221 -18.40 -5.27 24.39
CA PRO A 221 -17.71 -6.18 23.47
C PRO A 221 -16.92 -5.43 22.39
N SER A 222 -17.43 -4.27 21.96
CA SER A 222 -16.78 -3.44 20.93
C SER A 222 -15.41 -2.91 21.37
N LYS A 223 -15.19 -2.72 22.64
CA LYS A 223 -13.91 -2.30 23.22
C LYS A 223 -12.86 -3.42 23.22
N HIS A 224 -13.29 -4.65 23.46
CA HIS A 224 -12.40 -5.81 23.63
C HIS A 224 -12.20 -6.59 22.34
N PHE A 225 -13.26 -6.82 21.60
CA PHE A 225 -13.24 -7.52 20.31
C PHE A 225 -13.30 -6.50 19.15
N ILE A 226 -12.41 -5.52 19.16
CA ILE A 226 -12.43 -4.44 18.15
C ILE A 226 -12.29 -5.06 16.77
N VAL A 227 -13.32 -4.91 15.95
CA VAL A 227 -13.24 -5.01 14.51
C VAL A 227 -12.71 -3.67 14.01
N ALA A 228 -11.42 -3.47 14.17
CA ALA A 228 -10.85 -2.24 13.68
C ALA A 228 -10.93 -2.26 12.15
N ALA A 229 -11.67 -1.32 11.59
CA ALA A 229 -11.62 -0.97 10.16
C ALA A 229 -10.29 -0.29 9.79
N GLU A 230 -9.27 -0.41 10.65
CA GLU A 230 -7.96 0.20 10.44
C GLU A 230 -7.13 -0.64 9.48
N LYS A 231 -6.73 -0.02 8.39
CA LYS A 231 -5.69 -0.59 7.53
C LYS A 231 -4.36 -0.52 8.28
N LEU A 232 -3.61 -1.60 8.27
CA LEU A 232 -2.21 -1.57 8.71
C LEU A 232 -1.36 -1.11 7.53
N VAL A 233 -0.53 -0.12 7.77
CA VAL A 233 0.33 0.49 6.77
C VAL A 233 1.79 0.30 7.18
N TYR A 234 2.55 -0.39 6.36
CA TYR A 234 3.99 -0.58 6.51
C TYR A 234 4.70 0.23 5.42
N THR A 235 5.75 0.92 5.78
CA THR A 235 6.44 1.82 4.86
C THR A 235 7.94 1.61 4.84
N SER A 236 8.55 1.87 3.69
CA SER A 236 10.01 2.01 3.59
C SER A 236 10.47 3.34 4.17
N SER A 237 11.78 3.58 4.15
CA SER A 237 12.32 4.91 4.44
C SER A 237 12.00 5.91 3.32
N PHE A 238 11.77 7.18 3.67
CA PHE A 238 11.69 8.29 2.72
C PHE A 238 13.03 8.68 2.10
N TYR A 239 14.13 8.09 2.59
CA TYR A 239 15.49 8.44 2.17
C TYR A 239 15.67 8.35 0.65
N GLN A 240 15.07 7.34 0.00
CA GLN A 240 15.18 7.14 -1.44
C GLN A 240 14.56 8.29 -2.25
N LEU A 241 13.57 9.00 -1.71
CA LEU A 241 12.96 10.14 -2.38
C LEU A 241 13.89 11.36 -2.43
N LEU A 242 14.88 11.44 -1.54
CA LEU A 242 15.86 12.55 -1.52
C LEU A 242 16.77 12.55 -2.75
N ASP A 243 16.88 11.44 -3.48
CA ASP A 243 17.62 11.38 -4.74
C ASP A 243 16.93 12.14 -5.88
N TYR A 244 15.67 12.55 -5.68
CA TYR A 244 14.87 13.25 -6.69
C TYR A 244 14.71 14.72 -6.34
N PRO A 245 15.08 15.65 -7.26
CA PRO A 245 14.97 17.08 -7.03
C PRO A 245 13.58 17.57 -6.63
N GLU A 246 12.54 16.85 -7.05
CA GLU A 246 11.14 17.13 -6.73
C GLU A 246 10.84 17.11 -5.23
N PHE A 247 11.68 16.40 -4.44
CA PHE A 247 11.54 16.24 -2.99
C PHE A 247 12.59 16.98 -2.16
N HIS A 248 13.44 17.83 -2.76
CA HIS A 248 14.44 18.60 -2.00
C HIS A 248 13.84 19.68 -1.11
N GLU A 249 12.58 20.07 -1.31
CA GLU A 249 11.89 21.00 -0.42
C GLU A 249 11.42 20.29 0.87
N ILE A 250 12.03 20.65 2.00
CA ILE A 250 11.75 20.05 3.33
C ILE A 250 10.25 20.10 3.68
N ASN A 251 9.56 21.18 3.32
CA ASN A 251 8.12 21.31 3.62
C ASN A 251 7.28 20.29 2.86
N LYS A 252 7.62 19.96 1.61
CA LYS A 252 6.94 18.92 0.84
C LYS A 252 7.15 17.54 1.46
N LEU A 253 8.38 17.24 1.88
CA LEU A 253 8.68 16.00 2.61
C LEU A 253 7.92 15.90 3.92
N LYS A 254 7.87 16.94 4.74
CA LYS A 254 7.10 16.97 5.99
C LYS A 254 5.61 16.71 5.73
N THR A 255 5.03 17.35 4.72
CA THR A 255 3.64 17.15 4.35
C THR A 255 3.40 15.70 3.92
N LEU A 256 4.30 15.15 3.13
CA LEU A 256 4.23 13.76 2.67
C LEU A 256 4.33 12.79 3.86
N MET A 257 5.26 13.01 4.78
CA MET A 257 5.40 12.20 6.00
C MET A 257 4.14 12.28 6.88
N SER A 258 3.60 13.49 7.10
CA SER A 258 2.39 13.66 7.91
C SER A 258 1.17 12.99 7.30
N PHE A 259 1.05 12.96 5.98
CA PHE A 259 -0.03 12.27 5.26
C PHE A 259 -0.01 10.76 5.52
N PHE A 260 1.18 10.14 5.52
CA PHE A 260 1.34 8.70 5.77
C PHE A 260 1.23 8.30 7.24
N HIS A 261 1.38 9.24 8.18
CA HIS A 261 1.20 8.99 9.62
C HIS A 261 -0.21 9.26 10.13
N ASN A 262 -1.04 9.94 9.36
CA ASN A 262 -2.39 10.33 9.76
C ASN A 262 -3.46 9.39 9.16
N LYS A 263 -4.63 9.31 9.80
CA LYS A 263 -5.83 8.59 9.30
C LYS A 263 -6.25 8.97 7.87
N SER A 264 -5.75 10.10 7.33
CA SER A 264 -5.98 10.58 5.97
C SER A 264 -5.55 9.57 4.89
N MET A 265 -4.56 8.72 5.20
CA MET A 265 -4.11 7.67 4.28
C MET A 265 -5.17 6.57 4.10
N ASP A 266 -5.85 6.19 5.17
CA ASP A 266 -6.89 5.15 5.13
C ASP A 266 -8.08 5.58 4.28
N GLU A 267 -8.52 6.81 4.45
CA GLU A 267 -9.60 7.40 3.64
C GLU A 267 -9.19 7.51 2.18
N TYR A 268 -7.95 7.95 1.94
CA TYR A 268 -7.38 8.07 0.60
C TYR A 268 -7.31 6.72 -0.13
N LEU A 269 -6.80 5.69 0.55
CA LEU A 269 -6.68 4.34 -0.01
C LEU A 269 -8.05 3.72 -0.29
N ASN A 270 -9.02 3.93 0.59
CA ASN A 270 -10.39 3.44 0.38
C ASN A 270 -11.04 4.08 -0.84
N LYS A 271 -10.83 5.37 -1.05
CA LYS A 271 -11.45 6.13 -2.14
C LYS A 271 -10.80 5.83 -3.49
N ASN A 272 -9.50 5.68 -3.55
CA ASN A 272 -8.76 5.69 -4.81
C ASN A 272 -8.31 4.31 -5.30
N PHE A 273 -8.26 3.30 -4.41
CA PHE A 273 -7.79 1.96 -4.74
C PHE A 273 -8.85 0.86 -4.61
N SER A 274 -10.12 1.23 -4.47
CA SER A 274 -11.26 0.30 -4.54
C SER A 274 -11.63 -0.11 -5.99
N GLY A 275 -10.91 0.39 -7.00
CA GLY A 275 -11.18 0.15 -8.43
C GLY A 275 -9.92 -0.32 -9.20
N ASN A 276 -10.11 -0.56 -10.50
CA ASN A 276 -9.08 -1.08 -11.43
C ASN A 276 -7.92 -0.10 -11.76
N ASN A 277 -7.91 1.13 -11.21
CA ASN A 277 -6.86 2.11 -11.48
C ASN A 277 -5.64 1.84 -10.59
N ASN A 278 -4.69 1.10 -11.12
CA ASN A 278 -3.44 0.77 -10.42
C ASN A 278 -2.38 1.88 -10.49
N ILE A 279 -2.65 2.98 -11.19
CA ILE A 279 -1.72 4.11 -11.34
C ILE A 279 -2.49 5.42 -11.21
N ILE A 280 -2.02 6.31 -10.33
CA ILE A 280 -2.58 7.64 -10.07
C ILE A 280 -1.49 8.67 -10.30
N ILE A 281 -1.76 9.72 -11.09
CA ILE A 281 -0.76 10.66 -11.59
C ILE A 281 -1.14 12.10 -11.24
N GLY A 282 -0.25 12.80 -10.53
CA GLY A 282 -0.34 14.23 -10.29
C GLY A 282 -1.67 14.65 -9.65
N LYS A 283 -2.46 15.43 -10.38
CA LYS A 283 -3.74 15.95 -9.87
C LYS A 283 -4.80 14.89 -9.58
N GLU A 284 -4.67 13.69 -10.13
CA GLU A 284 -5.58 12.57 -9.85
C GLU A 284 -5.47 12.10 -8.39
N ILE A 285 -4.35 12.42 -7.71
CA ILE A 285 -4.17 12.15 -6.27
C ILE A 285 -5.18 12.94 -5.43
N GLY A 286 -5.67 14.09 -5.93
CA GLY A 286 -6.70 14.87 -5.26
C GLY A 286 -6.19 15.81 -4.16
N ASP A 287 -4.91 15.77 -3.82
CA ASP A 287 -4.23 16.69 -2.91
C ASP A 287 -3.16 17.48 -3.66
N SER A 288 -3.23 18.82 -3.55
CA SER A 288 -2.32 19.74 -4.25
C SER A 288 -0.84 19.55 -3.87
N ASN A 289 -0.55 19.08 -2.67
CA ASN A 289 0.80 18.80 -2.21
C ASN A 289 1.46 17.65 -2.97
N PHE A 290 0.66 16.74 -3.55
CA PHE A 290 1.11 15.58 -4.32
C PHE A 290 0.99 15.77 -5.84
N ASN A 291 0.69 16.97 -6.32
CA ASN A 291 0.56 17.24 -7.76
C ASN A 291 1.81 16.89 -8.58
N ASN A 292 2.98 16.76 -7.96
CA ASN A 292 4.23 16.36 -8.61
C ASN A 292 4.57 14.88 -8.39
N CYS A 293 3.70 14.13 -7.72
CA CYS A 293 3.88 12.72 -7.41
C CYS A 293 3.05 11.82 -8.34
N SER A 294 3.42 10.56 -8.37
CA SER A 294 2.60 9.46 -8.88
C SER A 294 2.66 8.29 -7.92
N ILE A 295 1.58 7.53 -7.87
CA ILE A 295 1.45 6.30 -7.11
C ILE A 295 1.14 5.17 -8.08
N VAL A 296 1.89 4.09 -7.98
CA VAL A 296 1.62 2.84 -8.70
C VAL A 296 1.31 1.79 -7.65
N SER A 297 0.22 1.06 -7.83
CA SER A 297 -0.21 0.03 -6.89
C SER A 297 -0.48 -1.30 -7.57
N LYS A 298 -0.42 -2.38 -6.78
CA LYS A 298 -0.89 -3.70 -7.16
C LYS A 298 -1.53 -4.37 -5.96
N PRO A 299 -2.75 -4.90 -6.09
CA PRO A 299 -3.36 -5.71 -5.05
C PRO A 299 -2.67 -7.06 -4.96
N PHE A 300 -2.63 -7.61 -3.75
CA PHE A 300 -2.28 -9.00 -3.48
C PHE A 300 -3.34 -9.62 -2.60
N GLU A 301 -3.58 -10.90 -2.81
CA GLU A 301 -4.58 -11.66 -2.10
C GLU A 301 -4.04 -13.07 -1.86
N ASN A 302 -4.06 -13.48 -0.60
CA ASN A 302 -3.82 -14.84 -0.18
C ASN A 302 -5.01 -15.28 0.69
N HIS A 303 -5.14 -16.58 0.95
CA HIS A 303 -6.26 -17.20 1.70
C HIS A 303 -6.62 -16.46 3.00
N ASN A 304 -5.66 -15.78 3.61
CA ASN A 304 -5.79 -15.14 4.91
C ASN A 304 -5.68 -13.61 4.91
N ILE A 305 -5.17 -12.99 3.83
CA ILE A 305 -4.81 -11.57 3.83
C ILE A 305 -5.07 -10.94 2.47
N ASN A 306 -5.80 -9.82 2.47
CA ASN A 306 -5.98 -8.96 1.30
C ASN A 306 -5.27 -7.63 1.55
N GLY A 307 -4.46 -7.21 0.59
CA GLY A 307 -3.70 -6.00 0.73
C GLY A 307 -3.36 -5.35 -0.60
N GLN A 308 -2.59 -4.29 -0.49
CA GLN A 308 -2.04 -3.58 -1.63
C GLN A 308 -0.57 -3.24 -1.40
N MET A 309 0.24 -3.42 -2.41
CA MET A 309 1.59 -2.87 -2.50
C MET A 309 1.55 -1.62 -3.34
N LEU A 310 2.20 -0.56 -2.87
CA LEU A 310 2.24 0.72 -3.54
C LEU A 310 3.67 1.24 -3.58
N VAL A 311 3.95 2.00 -4.62
CA VAL A 311 5.18 2.77 -4.76
C VAL A 311 4.81 4.20 -5.08
N LEU A 312 5.32 5.14 -4.28
CA LEU A 312 5.17 6.57 -4.49
C LEU A 312 6.51 7.19 -4.89
N GLY A 313 6.46 8.08 -5.87
CA GLY A 313 7.61 8.86 -6.32
C GLY A 313 7.21 10.05 -7.18
N PRO A 314 8.18 10.70 -7.89
CA PRO A 314 7.90 11.81 -8.78
C PRO A 314 7.04 11.35 -9.97
N LYS A 315 6.34 12.25 -10.67
CA LYS A 315 5.55 11.88 -11.88
C LYS A 315 6.37 11.19 -12.97
N ARG A 316 7.67 11.46 -13.05
CA ARG A 316 8.59 10.81 -13.98
C ARG A 316 9.05 9.43 -13.47
N LEU A 317 8.10 8.58 -13.08
CA LEU A 317 8.39 7.20 -12.68
C LEU A 317 8.73 6.32 -13.89
N PRO A 318 9.63 5.36 -13.73
CA PRO A 318 9.80 4.27 -14.70
C PRO A 318 8.63 3.27 -14.57
N TYR A 319 7.43 3.72 -14.99
CA TYR A 319 6.15 3.02 -14.76
C TYR A 319 6.19 1.53 -15.15
N LYS A 320 6.88 1.21 -16.25
CA LYS A 320 7.02 -0.17 -16.73
C LYS A 320 7.78 -1.04 -15.74
N ASP A 321 8.92 -0.54 -15.25
CA ASP A 321 9.77 -1.27 -14.32
C ASP A 321 9.08 -1.41 -12.96
N ILE A 322 8.40 -0.36 -12.49
CA ILE A 322 7.63 -0.40 -11.24
C ILE A 322 6.48 -1.41 -11.32
N LYS A 323 5.75 -1.50 -12.44
CA LYS A 323 4.73 -2.54 -12.62
C LYS A 323 5.32 -3.94 -12.53
N THR A 324 6.50 -4.16 -13.11
CA THR A 324 7.20 -5.44 -13.05
C THR A 324 7.65 -5.76 -11.62
N ILE A 325 8.24 -4.79 -10.91
CA ILE A 325 8.64 -4.93 -9.51
C ILE A 325 7.44 -5.33 -8.65
N LEU A 326 6.34 -4.58 -8.72
CA LEU A 326 5.14 -4.88 -7.95
C LEU A 326 4.56 -6.26 -8.27
N THR A 327 4.61 -6.69 -9.55
CA THR A 327 4.14 -8.02 -9.94
C THR A 327 4.96 -9.11 -9.27
N ASN A 328 6.28 -9.02 -9.33
CA ASN A 328 7.16 -10.02 -8.72
C ASN A 328 7.02 -10.04 -7.19
N PHE A 329 6.90 -8.88 -6.54
CA PHE A 329 6.68 -8.83 -5.09
C PHE A 329 5.33 -9.44 -4.67
N THR A 330 4.26 -9.22 -5.46
CA THR A 330 2.96 -9.85 -5.16
C THR A 330 3.02 -11.37 -5.33
N GLU A 331 3.75 -11.89 -6.31
CA GLU A 331 3.96 -13.33 -6.48
C GLU A 331 4.76 -13.93 -5.31
N ILE A 332 5.83 -13.25 -4.87
CA ILE A 332 6.63 -13.70 -3.72
C ILE A 332 5.78 -13.75 -2.45
N ILE A 333 5.06 -12.66 -2.14
CA ILE A 333 4.23 -12.58 -0.94
C ILE A 333 3.13 -13.65 -0.95
N ASN A 334 2.47 -13.86 -2.07
CA ASN A 334 1.44 -14.90 -2.19
C ASN A 334 1.98 -16.33 -1.97
N ASN A 335 3.29 -16.54 -2.18
CA ASN A 335 3.93 -17.85 -1.96
C ASN A 335 4.51 -18.00 -0.55
N VAL A 336 4.79 -16.91 0.17
CA VAL A 336 5.41 -16.93 1.51
C VAL A 336 4.36 -16.91 2.63
N ILE A 337 3.22 -16.24 2.41
CA ILE A 337 2.08 -16.22 3.33
C ILE A 337 1.17 -17.42 3.06
#